data_58eab724dc04f05c46193587f3410c59
#
_entry.id   58eab724dc04f05c46193587f3410c59
#
_cell.length_a   1.000
_cell.length_b   1.000
_cell.length_c   1.000
_cell.angle_alpha   90.00
_cell.angle_beta   90.00
_cell.angle_gamma   90.00
#
_symmetry.space_group_name_H-M   'P 1'
#
loop_
_entity.id
_entity.type
_entity.pdbx_description
1 polymer ?
#
loop_
_entity_poly.entity_id
_entity_poly.type
_entity_poly.pdbx_seq_one_letter_code
_entity_poly.pdbx_strand_id
1 'polypeptide(L)'
;NVFNHLFPEVFMEFTFAHNNFNVRDLDKSLAFYKEALGLVEVRRKEAADGSFILVFLGDGHSKHLLELTWLRDWDRPYNLGDNEFHLAFTTADFDAAYAKHKEMGCICYENPKMGIYFINDPDEYWIEIVPC
;
A
#
# COMPACT_ATOMS: atom_id res chain seq x y z
N ASN A 1 -3.28 33.17 -17.12
CA ASN A 1 -2.88 32.05 -16.27
C ASN A 1 -1.39 31.78 -16.46
N VAL A 2 -0.59 31.91 -15.38
CA VAL A 2 0.88 31.76 -15.42
C VAL A 2 1.27 30.36 -15.92
N PHE A 3 0.48 29.37 -15.62
CA PHE A 3 0.72 28.01 -16.08
C PHE A 3 0.71 27.86 -17.58
N ASN A 4 -0.19 28.58 -18.25
CA ASN A 4 -0.28 28.54 -19.70
C ASN A 4 0.91 29.20 -20.39
N HIS A 5 1.59 30.13 -19.69
CA HIS A 5 2.81 30.73 -20.21
C HIS A 5 4.01 29.78 -20.14
N LEU A 6 4.02 28.88 -19.12
CA LEU A 6 5.11 27.91 -18.95
C LEU A 6 4.94 26.69 -19.85
N PHE A 7 3.67 26.31 -20.15
CA PHE A 7 3.35 25.12 -20.94
C PHE A 7 2.29 25.45 -22.01
N PRO A 8 2.63 26.32 -22.99
CA PRO A 8 1.62 26.89 -23.87
C PRO A 8 1.00 25.91 -24.86
N GLU A 9 1.68 24.85 -25.29
CA GLU A 9 1.25 24.07 -26.44
C GLU A 9 1.21 22.57 -26.23
N VAL A 10 2.07 22.03 -25.37
CA VAL A 10 2.12 20.60 -25.13
C VAL A 10 2.02 20.36 -23.64
N PHE A 11 0.88 19.84 -23.24
CA PHE A 11 0.64 19.48 -21.85
C PHE A 11 0.43 17.98 -21.79
N MET A 12 1.45 17.24 -21.34
CA MET A 12 1.32 15.82 -21.08
C MET A 12 0.72 15.62 -19.69
N GLU A 13 -0.32 14.82 -19.63
CA GLU A 13 -0.98 14.50 -18.36
C GLU A 13 -0.46 13.18 -17.84
N PHE A 14 -0.18 13.17 -16.53
CA PHE A 14 0.18 11.95 -15.82
C PHE A 14 -0.81 11.75 -14.69
N THR A 15 -1.28 10.53 -14.52
CA THR A 15 -2.27 10.18 -13.51
C THR A 15 -1.70 9.05 -12.65
N PHE A 16 -1.87 9.15 -11.34
CA PHE A 16 -1.46 8.06 -10.44
C PHE A 16 -2.12 6.75 -10.86
N ALA A 17 -1.33 5.70 -11.02
CA ALA A 17 -1.83 4.38 -11.39
C ALA A 17 -1.73 3.40 -10.22
N HIS A 18 -0.52 3.12 -9.78
CA HIS A 18 -0.29 2.18 -8.69
C HIS A 18 1.08 2.41 -8.06
N ASN A 19 1.27 1.89 -6.88
CA ASN A 19 2.58 1.65 -6.28
C ASN A 19 2.73 0.15 -6.07
N ASN A 20 3.96 -0.31 -5.85
CA ASN A 20 4.26 -1.74 -5.71
C ASN A 20 4.94 -2.03 -4.38
N PHE A 21 4.56 -3.15 -3.79
CA PHE A 21 5.32 -3.82 -2.73
C PHE A 21 5.63 -5.24 -3.18
N ASN A 22 6.89 -5.63 -3.12
CA ASN A 22 7.27 -7.03 -3.30
C ASN A 22 7.04 -7.77 -1.99
N VAL A 23 6.39 -8.94 -2.07
CA VAL A 23 5.98 -9.70 -0.89
C VAL A 23 6.51 -11.14 -0.98
N ARG A 24 6.88 -11.71 0.17
CA ARG A 24 7.43 -13.07 0.22
C ARG A 24 6.36 -14.14 0.26
N ASP A 25 5.27 -13.88 0.96
CA ASP A 25 4.14 -14.80 1.13
C ASP A 25 2.87 -14.09 0.65
N LEU A 26 2.49 -14.35 -0.60
CA LEU A 26 1.38 -13.65 -1.22
C LEU A 26 0.07 -13.84 -0.46
N ASP A 27 -0.25 -15.06 -0.06
CA ASP A 27 -1.51 -15.35 0.63
C ASP A 27 -1.58 -14.64 1.98
N LYS A 28 -0.47 -14.61 2.71
CA LYS A 28 -0.38 -13.92 3.98
C LYS A 28 -0.57 -12.42 3.81
N SER A 29 0.05 -11.84 2.78
CA SER A 29 -0.09 -10.41 2.50
C SER A 29 -1.49 -10.06 2.05
N LEU A 30 -2.12 -10.87 1.18
CA LEU A 30 -3.51 -10.66 0.76
C LEU A 30 -4.46 -10.69 1.96
N ALA A 31 -4.29 -11.64 2.86
CA ALA A 31 -5.10 -11.73 4.07
C ALA A 31 -4.91 -10.50 4.97
N PHE A 32 -3.68 -10.04 5.10
CA PHE A 32 -3.37 -8.84 5.90
C PHE A 32 -4.07 -7.60 5.34
N TYR A 33 -3.91 -7.33 4.05
CA TYR A 33 -4.49 -6.12 3.45
C TYR A 33 -6.01 -6.15 3.44
N LYS A 34 -6.60 -7.32 3.32
CA LYS A 34 -8.06 -7.46 3.44
C LYS A 34 -8.52 -7.18 4.86
N GLU A 35 -7.89 -7.78 5.85
CA GLU A 35 -8.28 -7.64 7.25
C GLU A 35 -7.98 -6.23 7.79
N ALA A 36 -6.76 -5.74 7.57
CA ALA A 36 -6.32 -4.47 8.13
C ALA A 36 -6.96 -3.26 7.46
N LEU A 37 -7.14 -3.29 6.13
CA LEU A 37 -7.48 -2.12 5.34
C LEU A 37 -8.70 -2.33 4.42
N GLY A 38 -9.26 -3.52 4.38
CA GLY A 38 -10.43 -3.81 3.53
C GLY A 38 -10.12 -3.80 2.04
N LEU A 39 -8.85 -3.95 1.65
CA LEU A 39 -8.48 -3.96 0.25
C LEU A 39 -8.87 -5.28 -0.41
N VAL A 40 -9.34 -5.19 -1.65
CA VAL A 40 -9.79 -6.35 -2.41
C VAL A 40 -9.03 -6.46 -3.73
N GLU A 41 -8.84 -7.69 -4.18
CA GLU A 41 -8.22 -7.95 -5.47
C GLU A 41 -9.11 -7.46 -6.61
N VAL A 42 -8.57 -6.60 -7.49
CA VAL A 42 -9.29 -6.12 -8.68
C VAL A 42 -8.77 -6.74 -9.96
N ARG A 43 -7.51 -7.16 -10.02
CA ARG A 43 -6.97 -7.92 -11.13
C ARG A 43 -5.68 -8.62 -10.72
N ARG A 44 -5.32 -9.62 -11.52
CA ARG A 44 -4.15 -10.46 -11.27
C ARG A 44 -3.49 -10.83 -12.58
N LYS A 45 -2.18 -10.96 -12.58
CA LYS A 45 -1.43 -11.51 -13.69
C LYS A 45 -0.44 -12.55 -13.16
N GLU A 46 -0.46 -13.73 -13.78
CA GLU A 46 0.46 -14.81 -13.43
C GLU A 46 1.33 -15.13 -14.62
N ALA A 47 2.63 -15.35 -14.37
CA ALA A 47 3.54 -15.80 -15.40
C ALA A 47 3.17 -17.22 -15.83
N ALA A 48 3.29 -17.51 -17.15
CA ALA A 48 2.98 -18.83 -17.69
C ALA A 48 3.82 -19.93 -17.05
N ASP A 49 5.08 -19.62 -16.67
CA ASP A 49 5.99 -20.55 -16.03
C ASP A 49 5.92 -20.54 -14.50
N GLY A 50 4.99 -19.77 -13.90
CA GLY A 50 4.83 -19.66 -12.47
C GLY A 50 5.88 -18.81 -11.77
N SER A 51 6.74 -18.10 -12.51
CA SER A 51 7.86 -17.36 -11.94
C SER A 51 7.45 -16.11 -11.16
N PHE A 52 6.29 -15.52 -11.47
CA PHE A 52 5.78 -14.37 -10.73
C PHE A 52 4.25 -14.34 -10.70
N ILE A 53 3.72 -13.66 -9.70
CA ILE A 53 2.31 -13.30 -9.63
C ILE A 53 2.22 -11.83 -9.24
N LEU A 54 1.45 -11.06 -9.99
CA LEU A 54 1.11 -9.67 -9.68
C LEU A 54 -0.35 -9.61 -9.26
N VAL A 55 -0.64 -9.04 -8.09
CA VAL A 55 -2.02 -8.85 -7.62
C VAL A 55 -2.22 -7.37 -7.35
N PHE A 56 -3.26 -6.80 -7.96
CA PHE A 56 -3.61 -5.39 -7.77
C PHE A 56 -4.79 -5.29 -6.82
N LEU A 57 -4.59 -4.58 -5.72
CA LEU A 57 -5.59 -4.39 -4.66
C LEU A 57 -6.17 -2.98 -4.76
N GLY A 58 -7.49 -2.86 -4.59
CA GLY A 58 -8.19 -1.60 -4.61
C GLY A 58 -8.96 -1.34 -3.33
N ASP A 59 -9.23 -0.05 -3.05
CA ASP A 59 -10.00 0.39 -1.89
C ASP A 59 -11.49 0.59 -2.19
N GLY A 60 -11.89 0.50 -3.46
CA GLY A 60 -13.28 0.73 -3.88
C GLY A 60 -13.67 2.20 -4.02
N HIS A 61 -12.76 3.12 -3.77
CA HIS A 61 -13.01 4.57 -3.79
C HIS A 61 -12.11 5.31 -4.76
N SER A 62 -10.80 5.09 -4.68
CA SER A 62 -9.81 5.74 -5.53
C SER A 62 -9.46 4.86 -6.72
N LYS A 63 -8.80 5.46 -7.73
CA LYS A 63 -8.28 4.71 -8.88
C LYS A 63 -6.90 4.12 -8.61
N HIS A 64 -6.21 4.63 -7.61
CA HIS A 64 -4.89 4.14 -7.24
C HIS A 64 -4.99 2.70 -6.73
N LEU A 65 -4.08 1.84 -7.19
CA LEU A 65 -4.05 0.44 -6.78
C LEU A 65 -2.72 0.14 -6.07
N LEU A 66 -2.77 -0.78 -5.13
CA LEU A 66 -1.57 -1.35 -4.53
C LEU A 66 -1.25 -2.65 -5.26
N GLU A 67 -0.11 -2.67 -5.96
CA GLU A 67 0.37 -3.89 -6.62
C GLU A 67 1.24 -4.67 -5.65
N LEU A 68 0.89 -5.94 -5.43
CA LEU A 68 1.74 -6.88 -4.71
C LEU A 68 2.42 -7.77 -5.75
N THR A 69 3.75 -7.83 -5.69
CA THR A 69 4.55 -8.68 -6.58
C THR A 69 5.12 -9.84 -5.78
N TRP A 70 4.78 -11.06 -6.18
CA TRP A 70 5.38 -12.27 -5.63
C TRP A 70 6.29 -12.90 -6.69
N LEU A 71 7.52 -13.23 -6.26
CA LEU A 71 8.53 -13.86 -7.11
C LEU A 71 8.86 -15.24 -6.53
N ARG A 72 8.59 -16.29 -7.33
CA ARG A 72 8.79 -17.69 -6.89
C ARG A 72 10.21 -17.95 -6.38
N ASP A 73 11.20 -17.42 -7.06
CA ASP A 73 12.60 -17.75 -6.78
C ASP A 73 13.30 -16.77 -5.83
N TRP A 74 12.53 -15.86 -5.23
CA TRP A 74 13.06 -14.96 -4.21
C TRP A 74 12.99 -15.65 -2.84
N ASP A 75 14.13 -15.80 -2.18
CA ASP A 75 14.28 -16.67 -0.99
C ASP A 75 14.71 -15.93 0.28
N ARG A 76 14.65 -14.61 0.31
CA ARG A 76 15.13 -13.82 1.45
C ARG A 76 14.21 -12.63 1.71
N PRO A 77 14.30 -12.00 2.92
CA PRO A 77 13.58 -10.76 3.18
C PRO A 77 13.97 -9.67 2.17
N TYR A 78 13.02 -8.82 1.81
CA TYR A 78 13.33 -7.65 1.00
C TYR A 78 14.08 -6.64 1.85
N ASN A 79 15.12 -6.05 1.27
CA ASN A 79 15.92 -5.04 1.94
C ASN A 79 15.22 -3.68 1.76
N LEU A 80 14.62 -3.18 2.85
CA LEU A 80 13.91 -1.90 2.85
C LEU A 80 14.82 -0.73 3.21
N GLY A 81 16.12 -0.98 3.38
CA GLY A 81 17.07 0.04 3.78
C GLY A 81 16.71 0.64 5.13
N ASP A 82 16.73 1.97 5.21
CA ASP A 82 16.31 2.66 6.44
C ASP A 82 14.79 2.73 6.58
N ASN A 83 14.06 2.19 5.62
CA ASN A 83 12.58 2.12 5.61
C ASN A 83 11.92 3.51 5.79
N GLU A 84 12.46 4.50 5.10
CA GLU A 84 12.02 5.90 5.21
C GLU A 84 10.83 6.24 4.30
N PHE A 85 10.30 5.29 3.58
CA PHE A 85 9.13 5.48 2.73
C PHE A 85 7.91 4.79 3.34
N HIS A 86 6.73 5.25 2.98
CA HIS A 86 5.50 4.62 3.45
C HIS A 86 4.34 4.94 2.52
N LEU A 87 3.28 4.14 2.62
CA LEU A 87 1.99 4.36 1.99
C LEU A 87 1.02 4.83 3.07
N ALA A 88 0.15 5.78 2.74
CA ALA A 88 -0.80 6.33 3.71
C ALA A 88 -2.25 6.07 3.28
N PHE A 89 -3.10 5.82 4.27
CA PHE A 89 -4.55 5.71 4.10
C PHE A 89 -5.25 6.64 5.06
N THR A 90 -6.30 7.30 4.60
CA THR A 90 -7.20 8.06 5.46
C THR A 90 -8.35 7.16 5.92
N THR A 91 -8.89 7.45 7.08
CA THR A 91 -10.07 6.76 7.59
C THR A 91 -10.99 7.74 8.32
N ALA A 92 -12.30 7.59 8.12
CA ALA A 92 -13.29 8.42 8.80
C ALA A 92 -13.49 8.00 10.27
N ASP A 93 -13.24 6.74 10.60
CA ASP A 93 -13.35 6.22 11.95
C ASP A 93 -11.98 5.81 12.48
N PHE A 94 -11.20 6.81 12.83
CA PHE A 94 -9.84 6.64 13.29
C PHE A 94 -9.75 5.79 14.57
N ASP A 95 -10.65 6.02 15.53
CA ASP A 95 -10.60 5.29 16.80
C ASP A 95 -10.90 3.80 16.62
N ALA A 96 -11.88 3.47 15.77
CA ALA A 96 -12.18 2.08 15.45
C ALA A 96 -11.04 1.41 14.71
N ALA A 97 -10.41 2.12 13.77
CA ALA A 97 -9.25 1.61 13.05
C ALA A 97 -8.08 1.32 14.00
N TYR A 98 -7.81 2.24 14.93
CA TYR A 98 -6.76 2.05 15.93
C TYR A 98 -7.03 0.82 16.79
N ALA A 99 -8.25 0.67 17.29
CA ALA A 99 -8.62 -0.48 18.14
C ALA A 99 -8.42 -1.79 17.37
N LYS A 100 -8.84 -1.83 16.12
CA LYS A 100 -8.67 -3.02 15.25
C LYS A 100 -7.21 -3.37 15.02
N HIS A 101 -6.41 -2.39 14.66
CA HIS A 101 -4.99 -2.61 14.36
C HIS A 101 -4.22 -2.97 15.63
N LYS A 102 -4.61 -2.44 16.77
CA LYS A 102 -4.04 -2.84 18.06
C LYS A 102 -4.35 -4.29 18.38
N GLU A 103 -5.60 -4.72 18.18
CA GLU A 103 -6.00 -6.12 18.38
C GLU A 103 -5.24 -7.06 17.42
N MET A 104 -5.03 -6.65 16.18
CA MET A 104 -4.24 -7.40 15.21
C MET A 104 -2.75 -7.47 15.58
N GLY A 105 -2.28 -6.58 16.46
CA GLY A 105 -0.88 -6.52 16.86
C GLY A 105 0.05 -5.97 15.78
N CYS A 106 -0.47 -5.18 14.82
CA CYS A 106 0.32 -4.70 13.69
C CYS A 106 0.76 -3.23 13.81
N ILE A 107 0.42 -2.52 14.89
CA ILE A 107 0.87 -1.15 15.08
C ILE A 107 2.36 -1.15 15.39
N CYS A 108 3.15 -0.41 14.59
CA CYS A 108 4.60 -0.35 14.75
C CYS A 108 5.11 1.00 15.23
N TYR A 109 4.32 2.07 15.10
CA TYR A 109 4.72 3.39 15.57
C TYR A 109 3.48 4.25 15.79
N GLU A 110 3.51 5.07 16.85
CA GLU A 110 2.42 6.00 17.16
C GLU A 110 2.98 7.41 17.30
N ASN A 111 2.25 8.38 16.75
CA ASN A 111 2.58 9.80 16.89
C ASN A 111 1.35 10.56 17.37
N PRO A 112 1.08 10.59 18.71
CA PRO A 112 -0.11 11.25 19.25
C PRO A 112 -0.16 12.74 18.99
N LYS A 113 0.98 13.39 18.87
CA LYS A 113 1.04 14.84 18.58
C LYS A 113 0.46 15.16 17.23
N MET A 114 0.74 14.33 16.23
CA MET A 114 0.20 14.49 14.89
C MET A 114 -1.15 13.80 14.71
N GLY A 115 -1.57 12.98 15.68
CA GLY A 115 -2.82 12.23 15.58
C GLY A 115 -2.80 11.14 14.51
N ILE A 116 -1.66 10.48 14.36
CA ILE A 116 -1.47 9.42 13.37
C ILE A 116 -0.78 8.22 14.01
N TYR A 117 -0.85 7.08 13.32
CA TYR A 117 -0.04 5.92 13.69
C TYR A 117 0.33 5.14 12.42
N PHE A 118 1.27 4.22 12.56
CA PHE A 118 1.73 3.34 11.49
C PHE A 118 1.49 1.90 11.86
N ILE A 119 1.09 1.11 10.86
CA ILE A 119 1.06 -0.35 10.96
C ILE A 119 2.12 -0.89 10.00
N ASN A 120 2.60 -2.11 10.26
CA ASN A 120 3.49 -2.79 9.33
C ASN A 120 2.82 -4.04 8.77
N ASP A 121 3.07 -4.28 7.48
CA ASP A 121 2.58 -5.47 6.82
C ASP A 121 3.48 -6.68 7.10
N PRO A 122 3.18 -7.90 6.58
CA PRO A 122 4.01 -9.08 6.82
C PRO A 122 5.46 -8.96 6.36
N ASP A 123 5.78 -8.07 5.42
CA ASP A 123 7.13 -7.82 4.93
C ASP A 123 7.77 -6.57 5.56
N GLU A 124 7.13 -6.01 6.58
CA GLU A 124 7.59 -4.86 7.36
C GLU A 124 7.48 -3.52 6.62
N TYR A 125 6.72 -3.43 5.53
CA TYR A 125 6.37 -2.14 4.93
C TYR A 125 5.51 -1.34 5.90
N TRP A 126 5.86 -0.06 6.06
CA TRP A 126 5.10 0.84 6.93
C TRP A 126 3.93 1.46 6.19
N ILE A 127 2.79 1.47 6.85
CA ILE A 127 1.56 2.05 6.34
C ILE A 127 1.04 3.03 7.37
N GLU A 128 0.89 4.28 6.96
CA GLU A 128 0.41 5.35 7.83
C GLU A 128 -1.12 5.40 7.83
N ILE A 129 -1.71 5.53 9.00
CA ILE A 129 -3.15 5.71 9.15
C ILE A 129 -3.41 7.13 9.62
N VAL A 130 -4.21 7.85 8.84
CA VAL A 130 -4.45 9.29 8.99
C VAL A 130 -5.95 9.53 9.13
N PRO A 131 -6.40 10.34 10.09
CA PRO A 131 -7.81 10.72 10.15
C PRO A 131 -8.17 11.64 8.98
N CYS A 132 -9.42 11.55 8.54
CA CYS A 132 -9.92 12.46 7.50
C CYS A 132 -11.08 13.33 7.99
#